data_21108bd9af3aa0cf7039b47ec27dc49e
#
_entry.id   21108bd9af3aa0cf7039b47ec27dc49e
#
_cell.length_a   1.000
_cell.length_b   1.000
_cell.length_c   1.000
_cell.angle_alpha   90.00
_cell.angle_beta   90.00
_cell.angle_gamma   90.00
#
_symmetry.space_group_name_H-M   'P 1'
#
loop_
_entity.id
_entity.type
_entity.pdbx_description
1 polymer ?
#
loop_
_entity_poly.entity_id
_entity_poly.type
_entity_poly.pdbx_seq_one_letter_code
_entity_poly.pdbx_strand_id
1 'polypeptide(L)'
;LSQIFDAMNLEVSITAAYNEEEQEISLNLEGEDMGILIGKRGQTLDSLQYLVSLVVNKESEDYLRVKLDTENYRERRKETLETLAKNIAYKVKRTRRPVSLEPMNPYERRIIHSALQNDKYVFTKSEGEDPFRHVVIALKKEERRERRPRYERRERTSAYENTRREQE
;
A
#
# COMPACT_ATOMS: atom_id res chain seq x y z
N LEU A 1 0.40 -19.37 23.51
CA LEU A 1 1.53 -19.17 22.58
C LEU A 1 2.73 -20.01 22.98
N SER A 2 3.20 -19.98 24.24
CA SER A 2 4.39 -20.71 24.66
C SER A 2 4.36 -22.18 24.25
N GLN A 3 3.26 -22.90 24.50
CA GLN A 3 3.10 -24.30 24.09
C GLN A 3 3.25 -24.53 22.59
N ILE A 4 2.85 -23.56 21.77
CA ILE A 4 3.02 -23.63 20.30
C ILE A 4 4.49 -23.48 19.95
N PHE A 5 5.16 -22.51 20.55
CA PHE A 5 6.59 -22.28 20.30
C PHE A 5 7.47 -23.42 20.79
N ASP A 6 7.15 -23.99 21.97
CA ASP A 6 7.81 -25.19 22.49
C ASP A 6 7.65 -26.38 21.53
N ALA A 7 6.43 -26.58 20.97
CA ALA A 7 6.18 -27.65 20.00
C ALA A 7 6.91 -27.43 18.65
N MET A 8 7.24 -26.17 18.34
CA MET A 8 8.02 -25.80 17.15
C MET A 8 9.54 -25.80 17.44
N ASN A 9 9.97 -26.09 18.66
CA ASN A 9 11.34 -25.96 19.17
C ASN A 9 11.93 -24.56 18.93
N LEU A 10 11.11 -23.53 19.18
CA LEU A 10 11.51 -22.13 19.08
C LEU A 10 11.61 -21.52 20.48
N GLU A 11 12.76 -20.95 20.80
CA GLU A 11 12.97 -20.19 22.02
C GLU A 11 12.46 -18.76 21.81
N VAL A 12 11.27 -18.46 22.34
CA VAL A 12 10.61 -17.17 22.17
C VAL A 12 10.23 -16.59 23.51
N SER A 13 10.73 -15.41 23.80
CA SER A 13 10.26 -14.57 24.92
C SER A 13 9.01 -13.80 24.49
N ILE A 14 7.98 -13.82 25.35
CA ILE A 14 6.70 -13.15 25.10
C ILE A 14 6.52 -12.07 26.13
N THR A 15 6.48 -10.82 25.70
CA THR A 15 6.12 -9.68 26.55
C THR A 15 4.71 -9.23 26.23
N ALA A 16 3.83 -9.14 27.25
CA ALA A 16 2.45 -8.71 27.10
C ALA A 16 2.22 -7.40 27.84
N ALA A 17 1.55 -6.45 27.21
CA ALA A 17 1.07 -5.21 27.82
C ALA A 17 -0.41 -5.02 27.51
N TYR A 18 -1.18 -4.59 28.51
CA TYR A 18 -2.60 -4.29 28.37
C TYR A 18 -2.84 -2.79 28.54
N ASN A 19 -3.58 -2.21 27.62
CA ASN A 19 -4.03 -0.83 27.64
C ASN A 19 -5.54 -0.82 27.87
N GLU A 20 -5.99 -0.37 29.04
CA GLU A 20 -7.42 -0.28 29.40
C GLU A 20 -8.17 0.75 28.56
N GLU A 21 -7.55 1.90 28.24
CA GLU A 21 -8.21 2.99 27.50
C GLU A 21 -8.55 2.57 26.08
N GLU A 22 -7.67 1.81 25.44
CA GLU A 22 -7.85 1.32 24.07
C GLU A 22 -8.45 -0.09 23.99
N GLN A 23 -8.65 -0.76 25.13
CA GLN A 23 -9.06 -2.15 25.19
C GLN A 23 -8.15 -3.05 24.31
N GLU A 24 -6.83 -2.87 24.46
CA GLU A 24 -5.84 -3.47 23.59
C GLU A 24 -4.80 -4.27 24.36
N ILE A 25 -4.55 -5.49 23.89
CA ILE A 25 -3.43 -6.33 24.34
C ILE A 25 -2.34 -6.28 23.26
N SER A 26 -1.19 -5.75 23.62
CA SER A 26 0.01 -5.74 22.79
C SER A 26 0.94 -6.86 23.22
N LEU A 27 1.28 -7.75 22.28
CA LEU A 27 2.20 -8.86 22.46
C LEU A 27 3.45 -8.62 21.61
N ASN A 28 4.63 -8.62 22.25
CA ASN A 28 5.90 -8.57 21.54
C ASN A 28 6.64 -9.91 21.71
N LEU A 29 7.12 -10.43 20.57
CA LEU A 29 7.86 -11.68 20.50
C LEU A 29 9.34 -11.38 20.24
N GLU A 30 10.22 -12.00 21.03
CA GLU A 30 11.67 -11.84 20.92
C GLU A 30 12.37 -13.20 20.97
N GLY A 31 13.35 -13.42 20.11
CA GLY A 31 14.11 -14.66 20.02
C GLY A 31 15.07 -14.66 18.83
N GLU A 32 15.80 -15.77 18.64
CA GLU A 32 16.81 -15.87 17.57
C GLU A 32 16.20 -16.05 16.18
N ASP A 33 15.15 -16.88 16.06
CA ASP A 33 14.57 -17.30 14.77
C ASP A 33 13.25 -16.60 14.43
N MET A 34 13.11 -15.31 14.73
CA MET A 34 11.87 -14.55 14.53
C MET A 34 11.42 -14.51 13.07
N GLY A 35 12.33 -14.72 12.12
CA GLY A 35 11.99 -14.81 10.69
C GLY A 35 10.96 -15.90 10.38
N ILE A 36 10.95 -17.03 11.13
CA ILE A 36 9.98 -18.12 10.99
C ILE A 36 8.58 -17.62 11.42
N LEU A 37 8.51 -16.88 12.52
CA LEU A 37 7.25 -16.34 13.05
C LEU A 37 6.73 -15.16 12.24
N ILE A 38 7.59 -14.41 11.58
CA ILE A 38 7.20 -13.39 10.61
C ILE A 38 6.61 -14.08 9.37
N GLY A 39 7.35 -15.07 8.83
CA GLY A 39 7.00 -15.76 7.61
C GLY A 39 7.09 -14.89 6.36
N LYS A 40 6.55 -15.38 5.25
CA LYS A 40 6.57 -14.64 3.99
C LYS A 40 5.74 -13.36 4.11
N ARG A 41 6.40 -12.22 4.16
CA ARG A 41 5.78 -10.88 4.22
C ARG A 41 4.85 -10.68 5.42
N GLY A 42 5.15 -11.29 6.54
CA GLY A 42 4.35 -11.17 7.76
C GLY A 42 3.09 -12.02 7.79
N GLN A 43 2.88 -12.94 6.84
CA GLN A 43 1.68 -13.77 6.79
C GLN A 43 1.54 -14.70 7.99
N THR A 44 2.65 -15.28 8.48
CA THR A 44 2.63 -16.13 9.68
C THR A 44 2.28 -15.29 10.90
N LEU A 45 2.89 -14.11 11.03
CA LEU A 45 2.62 -13.18 12.11
C LEU A 45 1.16 -12.73 12.14
N ASP A 46 0.58 -12.42 10.98
CA ASP A 46 -0.83 -12.04 10.85
C ASP A 46 -1.77 -13.21 11.23
N SER A 47 -1.42 -14.43 10.83
CA SER A 47 -2.18 -15.64 11.17
C SER A 47 -2.13 -15.94 12.66
N LEU A 48 -0.95 -15.83 13.28
CA LEU A 48 -0.79 -15.97 14.73
C LEU A 48 -1.58 -14.92 15.49
N GLN A 49 -1.51 -13.65 15.08
CA GLN A 49 -2.31 -12.58 15.68
C GLN A 49 -3.81 -12.89 15.62
N TYR A 50 -4.29 -13.37 14.47
CA TYR A 50 -5.69 -13.74 14.31
C TYR A 50 -6.11 -14.87 15.27
N LEU A 51 -5.31 -15.94 15.36
CA LEU A 51 -5.59 -17.06 16.27
C LEU A 51 -5.57 -16.62 17.73
N VAL A 52 -4.60 -15.80 18.13
CA VAL A 52 -4.55 -15.24 19.49
C VAL A 52 -5.77 -14.38 19.77
N SER A 53 -6.18 -13.54 18.82
CA SER A 53 -7.39 -12.72 18.96
C SER A 53 -8.64 -13.56 19.16
N LEU A 54 -8.77 -14.70 18.48
CA LEU A 54 -9.91 -15.61 18.66
C LEU A 54 -9.91 -16.23 20.07
N VAL A 55 -8.75 -16.67 20.56
CA VAL A 55 -8.64 -17.30 21.88
C VAL A 55 -8.94 -16.27 22.97
N VAL A 56 -8.34 -15.09 22.92
CA VAL A 56 -8.53 -14.01 23.89
C VAL A 56 -10.00 -13.60 23.96
N ASN A 57 -10.61 -13.36 22.82
CA ASN A 57 -12.00 -12.89 22.75
C ASN A 57 -13.05 -13.98 23.02
N LYS A 58 -12.66 -15.26 23.03
CA LYS A 58 -13.56 -16.34 23.45
C LYS A 58 -13.79 -16.33 24.97
N GLU A 59 -12.80 -15.91 25.74
CA GLU A 59 -12.83 -15.93 27.20
C GLU A 59 -13.15 -14.55 27.82
N SER A 60 -13.13 -13.49 27.01
CA SER A 60 -13.44 -12.13 27.43
C SER A 60 -14.91 -11.79 27.26
N GLU A 61 -15.51 -11.03 28.19
CA GLU A 61 -16.88 -10.51 28.07
C GLU A 61 -16.92 -9.35 27.06
N ASP A 62 -15.89 -8.51 27.05
CA ASP A 62 -15.75 -7.39 26.12
C ASP A 62 -14.75 -7.71 25.01
N TYR A 63 -14.92 -7.07 23.84
CA TYR A 63 -14.00 -7.26 22.72
C TYR A 63 -12.66 -6.59 22.99
N LEU A 64 -11.59 -7.39 23.02
CA LEU A 64 -10.21 -6.94 23.18
C LEU A 64 -9.49 -6.97 21.82
N ARG A 65 -8.87 -5.84 21.51
CA ARG A 65 -7.99 -5.76 20.33
C ARG A 65 -6.66 -6.42 20.67
N VAL A 66 -6.21 -7.35 19.83
CA VAL A 66 -4.89 -7.99 19.99
C VAL A 66 -3.96 -7.46 18.92
N LYS A 67 -2.80 -6.97 19.33
CA LYS A 67 -1.67 -6.64 18.48
C LYS A 67 -0.53 -7.62 18.77
N LEU A 68 0.03 -8.20 17.74
CA LEU A 68 1.19 -9.09 17.82
C LEU A 68 2.28 -8.54 16.91
N ASP A 69 3.47 -8.33 17.44
CA ASP A 69 4.62 -7.89 16.66
C ASP A 69 5.90 -8.59 17.13
N THR A 70 6.93 -8.53 16.31
CA THR A 70 8.26 -9.03 16.61
C THR A 70 9.30 -8.11 15.99
N GLU A 71 10.29 -7.66 16.77
CA GLU A 71 11.40 -6.82 16.32
C GLU A 71 10.97 -5.58 15.54
N ASN A 72 9.83 -4.99 15.84
CA ASN A 72 9.24 -3.88 15.08
C ASN A 72 9.06 -4.20 13.58
N TYR A 73 8.74 -5.44 13.24
CA TYR A 73 8.60 -5.89 11.86
C TYR A 73 7.59 -5.05 11.08
N ARG A 74 6.45 -4.72 11.69
CA ARG A 74 5.38 -3.98 11.00
C ARG A 74 5.84 -2.61 10.52
N GLU A 75 6.60 -1.87 11.33
CA GLU A 75 7.13 -0.55 10.92
C GLU A 75 8.22 -0.69 9.85
N ARG A 76 9.17 -1.61 10.04
CA ARG A 76 10.21 -1.90 9.01
C ARG A 76 9.59 -2.34 7.67
N ARG A 77 8.51 -3.12 7.73
CA ARG A 77 7.80 -3.58 6.54
C ARG A 77 7.11 -2.42 5.83
N LYS A 78 6.49 -1.52 6.58
CA LYS A 78 5.87 -0.31 6.04
C LYS A 78 6.90 0.56 5.31
N GLU A 79 8.04 0.85 5.92
CA GLU A 79 9.12 1.61 5.30
C GLU A 79 9.63 0.95 4.00
N THR A 80 9.77 -0.36 4.02
CA THR A 80 10.15 -1.15 2.83
C THR A 80 9.13 -0.99 1.70
N LEU A 81 7.84 -1.04 2.01
CA LEU A 81 6.76 -0.86 1.02
C LEU A 81 6.69 0.56 0.48
N GLU A 82 6.90 1.57 1.31
CA GLU A 82 6.98 2.98 0.88
C GLU A 82 8.16 3.22 -0.06
N THR A 83 9.32 2.65 0.27
CA THR A 83 10.52 2.70 -0.56
C THR A 83 10.32 1.98 -1.88
N LEU A 84 9.72 0.77 -1.85
CA LEU A 84 9.35 0.02 -3.04
C LEU A 84 8.42 0.84 -3.95
N ALA A 85 7.39 1.45 -3.37
CA ALA A 85 6.43 2.27 -4.12
C ALA A 85 7.13 3.42 -4.87
N LYS A 86 8.02 4.16 -4.20
CA LYS A 86 8.80 5.24 -4.79
C LYS A 86 9.71 4.76 -5.92
N ASN A 87 10.42 3.65 -5.72
CA ASN A 87 11.32 3.06 -6.71
C ASN A 87 10.55 2.58 -7.95
N ILE A 88 9.40 1.93 -7.78
CA ILE A 88 8.57 1.49 -8.89
C ILE A 88 7.94 2.69 -9.60
N ALA A 89 7.49 3.72 -8.89
CA ALA A 89 6.99 4.95 -9.50
C ALA A 89 8.06 5.60 -10.39
N TYR A 90 9.32 5.67 -9.94
CA TYR A 90 10.44 6.15 -10.75
C TYR A 90 10.64 5.29 -12.01
N LYS A 91 10.60 3.96 -11.87
CA LYS A 91 10.70 3.02 -12.99
C LYS A 91 9.59 3.25 -14.02
N VAL A 92 8.34 3.39 -13.57
CA VAL A 92 7.17 3.66 -14.42
C VAL A 92 7.31 4.99 -15.16
N LYS A 93 7.77 6.04 -14.51
CA LYS A 93 8.04 7.35 -15.13
C LYS A 93 9.08 7.25 -16.24
N ARG A 94 10.14 6.46 -16.04
CA ARG A 94 11.22 6.27 -17.01
C ARG A 94 10.82 5.38 -18.18
N THR A 95 10.20 4.24 -17.90
CA THR A 95 9.88 3.21 -18.92
C THR A 95 8.56 3.47 -19.65
N ARG A 96 7.71 4.34 -19.11
CA ARG A 96 6.35 4.63 -19.59
C ARG A 96 5.43 3.40 -19.61
N ARG A 97 5.78 2.33 -18.91
CA ARG A 97 5.03 1.09 -18.84
C ARG A 97 4.47 0.89 -17.44
N PRO A 98 3.22 0.43 -17.31
CA PRO A 98 2.68 0.07 -15.99
C PRO A 98 3.44 -1.11 -15.40
N VAL A 99 3.50 -1.16 -14.09
CA VAL A 99 4.13 -2.26 -13.33
C VAL A 99 3.12 -2.79 -12.33
N SER A 100 2.88 -4.10 -12.41
CA SER A 100 2.10 -4.86 -11.42
C SER A 100 3.04 -5.33 -10.32
N LEU A 101 2.65 -5.12 -9.08
CA LEU A 101 3.34 -5.65 -7.92
C LEU A 101 2.86 -7.07 -7.62
N GLU A 102 3.53 -7.73 -6.70
CA GLU A 102 3.08 -9.03 -6.24
C GLU A 102 1.83 -8.93 -5.37
N PRO A 103 1.04 -10.01 -5.25
CA PRO A 103 -0.11 -10.04 -4.36
C PRO A 103 0.27 -9.70 -2.92
N MET A 104 -0.57 -8.93 -2.25
CA MET A 104 -0.35 -8.45 -0.88
C MET A 104 -1.68 -8.20 -0.16
N ASN A 105 -1.63 -8.21 1.17
CA ASN A 105 -2.81 -8.01 1.99
C ASN A 105 -3.41 -6.58 1.84
N PRO A 106 -4.66 -6.33 2.26
CA PRO A 106 -5.31 -5.04 2.12
C PRO A 106 -4.56 -3.88 2.81
N TYR A 107 -3.91 -4.15 3.93
CA TYR A 107 -3.15 -3.15 4.67
C TYR A 107 -1.91 -2.70 3.90
N GLU A 108 -1.13 -3.65 3.37
CA GLU A 108 0.03 -3.37 2.54
C GLU A 108 -0.32 -2.59 1.26
N ARG A 109 -1.44 -2.95 0.62
CA ARG A 109 -1.94 -2.23 -0.56
C ARG A 109 -2.25 -0.77 -0.22
N ARG A 110 -2.82 -0.51 0.96
CA ARG A 110 -3.11 0.85 1.45
C ARG A 110 -1.85 1.67 1.66
N ILE A 111 -0.78 1.07 2.19
CA ILE A 111 0.51 1.76 2.35
C ILE A 111 1.02 2.26 0.99
N ILE A 112 1.02 1.40 -0.04
CA ILE A 112 1.49 1.79 -1.37
C ILE A 112 0.61 2.87 -2.00
N HIS A 113 -0.72 2.77 -1.84
CA HIS A 113 -1.63 3.82 -2.30
C HIS A 113 -1.36 5.16 -1.63
N SER A 114 -1.19 5.16 -0.32
CA SER A 114 -0.89 6.37 0.47
C SER A 114 0.45 6.99 0.08
N ALA A 115 1.49 6.16 -0.09
CA ALA A 115 2.82 6.62 -0.46
C ALA A 115 2.87 7.34 -1.82
N LEU A 116 1.96 7.01 -2.74
CA LEU A 116 1.91 7.58 -4.09
C LEU A 116 0.68 8.46 -4.34
N GLN A 117 -0.17 8.68 -3.34
CA GLN A 117 -1.41 9.47 -3.48
C GLN A 117 -1.16 10.86 -4.06
N ASN A 118 -0.11 11.54 -3.60
CA ASN A 118 0.24 12.89 -4.00
C ASN A 118 1.23 12.97 -5.18
N ASP A 119 1.55 11.84 -5.81
CA ASP A 119 2.45 11.85 -6.96
C ASP A 119 1.74 12.46 -8.19
N LYS A 120 2.44 13.40 -8.86
CA LYS A 120 1.88 14.15 -9.99
C LYS A 120 1.75 13.31 -11.27
N TYR A 121 2.59 12.29 -11.43
CA TYR A 121 2.78 11.59 -12.71
C TYR A 121 2.23 10.17 -12.73
N VAL A 122 2.13 9.52 -11.57
CA VAL A 122 1.65 8.15 -11.47
C VAL A 122 0.35 8.07 -10.67
N PHE A 123 -0.42 7.03 -10.94
CA PHE A 123 -1.56 6.62 -10.13
C PHE A 123 -1.44 5.14 -9.78
N THR A 124 -2.14 4.73 -8.77
CA THR A 124 -2.15 3.35 -8.28
C THR A 124 -3.56 2.79 -8.34
N LYS A 125 -3.70 1.52 -8.72
CA LYS A 125 -4.96 0.78 -8.77
C LYS A 125 -4.75 -0.61 -8.18
N SER A 126 -5.70 -1.10 -7.40
CA SER A 126 -5.73 -2.51 -6.96
C SER A 126 -6.51 -3.34 -7.97
N GLU A 127 -5.89 -4.43 -8.45
CA GLU A 127 -6.47 -5.37 -9.41
C GLU A 127 -6.45 -6.79 -8.87
N GLY A 128 -7.33 -7.65 -9.42
CA GLY A 128 -7.49 -9.05 -9.01
C GLY A 128 -8.38 -9.25 -7.78
N GLU A 129 -8.55 -10.51 -7.41
CA GLU A 129 -9.32 -10.97 -6.25
C GLU A 129 -8.38 -11.60 -5.23
N ASP A 130 -8.75 -11.53 -3.95
CA ASP A 130 -7.94 -12.17 -2.91
C ASP A 130 -7.95 -13.71 -3.11
N PRO A 131 -6.83 -14.41 -2.92
CA PRO A 131 -5.55 -13.96 -2.35
C PRO A 131 -4.56 -13.34 -3.36
N PHE A 132 -4.93 -13.21 -4.64
CA PHE A 132 -4.02 -12.75 -5.72
C PHE A 132 -4.12 -11.24 -5.98
N ARG A 133 -4.89 -10.52 -5.18
CA ARG A 133 -5.09 -9.09 -5.35
C ARG A 133 -3.80 -8.30 -5.11
N HIS A 134 -3.47 -7.41 -6.05
CA HIS A 134 -2.20 -6.69 -6.09
C HIS A 134 -2.39 -5.23 -6.51
N VAL A 135 -1.33 -4.43 -6.38
CA VAL A 135 -1.32 -3.03 -6.80
C VAL A 135 -0.63 -2.90 -8.15
N VAL A 136 -1.25 -2.17 -9.05
CA VAL A 136 -0.67 -1.73 -10.33
C VAL A 136 -0.35 -0.24 -10.24
N ILE A 137 0.89 0.12 -10.61
CA ILE A 137 1.34 1.50 -10.68
C ILE A 137 1.48 1.87 -12.16
N ALA A 138 0.79 2.92 -12.58
CA ALA A 138 0.76 3.37 -13.96
C ALA A 138 0.86 4.89 -14.08
N LEU A 139 1.21 5.40 -15.26
CA LEU A 139 1.23 6.84 -15.53
C LEU A 139 -0.19 7.40 -15.56
N LYS A 140 -0.39 8.54 -14.94
CA LYS A 140 -1.57 9.35 -15.18
C LYS A 140 -1.60 9.73 -16.66
N LYS A 141 -2.74 9.51 -17.31
CA LYS A 141 -2.94 10.08 -18.65
C LYS A 141 -2.84 11.60 -18.48
N GLU A 142 -1.85 12.23 -19.13
CA GLU A 142 -1.94 13.67 -19.34
C GLU A 142 -3.28 13.89 -20.02
N GLU A 143 -4.17 14.69 -19.44
CA GLU A 143 -5.26 15.28 -20.19
C GLU A 143 -4.57 15.97 -21.37
N ARG A 144 -4.73 15.38 -22.53
CA ARG A 144 -4.32 15.99 -23.78
C ARG A 144 -5.12 17.30 -23.80
N ARG A 145 -4.48 18.39 -23.37
CA ARG A 145 -4.98 19.72 -23.67
C ARG A 145 -5.20 19.66 -25.17
N GLU A 146 -6.45 19.63 -25.59
CA GLU A 146 -6.83 19.69 -26.99
C GLU A 146 -6.03 20.84 -27.59
N ARG A 147 -4.98 20.51 -28.34
CA ARG A 147 -4.35 21.46 -29.20
C ARG A 147 -5.45 21.80 -30.21
N ARG A 148 -6.16 22.90 -29.96
CA ARG A 148 -7.09 23.46 -30.94
C ARG A 148 -6.39 23.40 -32.30
N PRO A 149 -6.99 22.80 -33.33
CA PRO A 149 -6.37 22.66 -34.63
C PRO A 149 -5.92 24.04 -35.11
N ARG A 150 -4.68 24.13 -35.57
CA ARG A 150 -4.03 25.37 -36.05
C ARG A 150 -4.77 26.01 -37.23
N TYR A 151 -5.84 25.39 -37.71
CA TYR A 151 -6.65 25.81 -38.86
C TYR A 151 -7.60 26.97 -38.52
N GLU A 152 -8.16 27.07 -37.34
CA GLU A 152 -9.08 28.16 -37.00
C GLU A 152 -8.40 29.54 -36.84
N ARG A 153 -7.07 29.57 -36.74
CA ARG A 153 -6.34 30.86 -36.65
C ARG A 153 -6.14 31.53 -38.01
N ARG A 154 -6.23 30.78 -39.12
CA ARG A 154 -6.07 31.36 -40.48
C ARG A 154 -7.35 32.00 -41.02
N GLU A 155 -8.52 31.51 -40.64
CA GLU A 155 -9.79 32.07 -41.14
C GLU A 155 -10.12 33.43 -40.52
N ARG A 156 -9.71 33.68 -39.27
CA ARG A 156 -9.96 34.98 -38.61
C ARG A 156 -9.11 36.14 -39.19
N THR A 157 -7.89 35.85 -39.61
CA THR A 157 -7.04 36.89 -40.26
C THR A 157 -7.49 37.21 -41.70
N SER A 158 -8.00 36.24 -42.43
CA SER A 158 -8.54 36.47 -43.79
C SER A 158 -9.84 37.27 -43.80
N ALA A 159 -10.69 37.10 -42.78
CA ALA A 159 -11.93 37.84 -42.65
C ALA A 159 -11.70 39.34 -42.32
N TYR A 160 -10.66 39.66 -41.57
CA TYR A 160 -10.32 41.04 -41.23
C TYR A 160 -9.67 41.82 -42.41
N GLU A 161 -8.95 41.15 -43.31
CA GLU A 161 -8.32 41.77 -44.47
C GLU A 161 -9.33 42.05 -45.62
N ASN A 162 -10.38 41.24 -45.77
CA ASN A 162 -11.42 41.48 -46.78
C ASN A 162 -12.34 42.66 -46.44
N THR A 163 -12.65 42.88 -45.15
CA THR A 163 -13.53 43.98 -44.71
C THR A 163 -12.84 45.34 -44.85
N ARG A 164 -11.51 45.40 -44.95
CA ARG A 164 -10.76 46.66 -45.09
C ARG A 164 -10.61 47.11 -46.55
N ARG A 165 -10.79 46.18 -47.53
CA ARG A 165 -10.73 46.48 -48.98
C ARG A 165 -12.04 46.93 -49.57
N GLU A 166 -13.16 46.76 -48.85
CA GLU A 166 -14.48 47.21 -49.32
C GLU A 166 -14.85 48.61 -48.81
N GLN A 167 -13.97 49.29 -48.06
CA GLN A 167 -14.19 50.63 -47.51
C GLN A 167 -13.20 51.68 -48.04
N GLU A 168 -12.38 51.33 -49.07
CA GLU A 168 -11.59 52.27 -49.85
C GLU A 168 -12.14 52.36 -51.32
#